data_92e3735917e3ea6798dfab26de2371d5
#
_entry.id   92e3735917e3ea6798dfab26de2371d5
#
_cell.length_a   1.000
_cell.length_b   1.000
_cell.length_c   1.000
_cell.angle_alpha   90.00
_cell.angle_beta   90.00
_cell.angle_gamma   90.00
#
_symmetry.space_group_name_H-M   'P 1'
#
loop_
_entity.id
_entity.type
_entity.pdbx_description
1 polymer ?
#
loop_
_entity_poly.entity_id
_entity_poly.type
_entity_poly.pdbx_seq_one_letter_code
_entity_poly.pdbx_strand_id
1 'polypeptide(L)'
;MKFFVDTAEIDQIKELNDLGMVDGVTTNPSLIKKSGRDIIEVTKEICSIVDGPVSAEVTSTEADTMIAEGRKLVTIAKNIAVKVPLTWDGLRACKTLSSEGHMVNVTLCFSANQALLAAKAGATFISPFIGRLDDCLLYTSPRPTRLQQISY
;
A
#
# COMPACT_ATOMS: atom_id res chain seq x y z
N MET A 1 -4.18 -18.16 1.84
CA MET A 1 -3.39 -17.14 1.08
C MET A 1 -4.26 -15.91 0.98
N LYS A 2 -3.68 -14.70 1.04
CA LYS A 2 -4.45 -13.45 0.90
C LYS A 2 -4.06 -12.77 -0.39
N PHE A 3 -5.07 -12.29 -1.14
CA PHE A 3 -4.88 -11.58 -2.40
C PHE A 3 -5.17 -10.10 -2.22
N PHE A 4 -4.19 -9.27 -2.60
CA PHE A 4 -4.34 -7.83 -2.68
C PHE A 4 -4.35 -7.40 -4.14
N VAL A 5 -5.30 -6.53 -4.51
CA VAL A 5 -5.32 -5.93 -5.84
C VAL A 5 -4.71 -4.53 -5.79
N ASP A 6 -3.87 -4.20 -6.78
CA ASP A 6 -3.19 -2.91 -6.89
C ASP A 6 -3.85 -2.07 -7.98
N THR A 7 -4.96 -1.41 -7.65
CA THR A 7 -5.76 -0.61 -8.57
C THR A 7 -6.59 0.44 -7.83
N ALA A 8 -7.02 1.48 -8.54
CA ALA A 8 -8.00 2.47 -8.09
C ALA A 8 -9.32 2.39 -8.91
N GLU A 9 -9.43 1.39 -9.80
CA GLU A 9 -10.61 1.22 -10.66
C GLU A 9 -11.72 0.51 -9.89
N ILE A 10 -12.75 1.25 -9.52
CA ILE A 10 -13.83 0.80 -8.64
C ILE A 10 -14.57 -0.43 -9.21
N ASP A 11 -14.87 -0.43 -10.52
CA ASP A 11 -15.63 -1.51 -11.14
C ASP A 11 -14.83 -2.83 -11.13
N GLN A 12 -13.52 -2.78 -11.35
CA GLN A 12 -12.65 -3.95 -11.24
C GLN A 12 -12.60 -4.49 -9.81
N ILE A 13 -12.52 -3.59 -8.81
CA ILE A 13 -12.51 -3.98 -7.41
C ILE A 13 -13.82 -4.67 -7.05
N LYS A 14 -14.97 -4.14 -7.47
CA LYS A 14 -16.29 -4.73 -7.23
C LYS A 14 -16.41 -6.13 -7.83
N GLU A 15 -16.06 -6.27 -9.12
CA GLU A 15 -16.11 -7.55 -9.83
C GLU A 15 -15.26 -8.62 -9.11
N LEU A 16 -14.01 -8.28 -8.76
CA LEU A 16 -13.13 -9.22 -8.07
C LEU A 16 -13.58 -9.52 -6.64
N ASN A 17 -14.14 -8.53 -5.95
CA ASN A 17 -14.66 -8.70 -4.60
C ASN A 17 -15.90 -9.59 -4.57
N ASP A 18 -16.81 -9.47 -5.55
CA ASP A 18 -17.98 -10.32 -5.71
C ASP A 18 -17.61 -11.80 -5.98
N LEU A 19 -16.44 -12.02 -6.59
CA LEU A 19 -15.85 -13.35 -6.75
C LEU A 19 -15.16 -13.90 -5.50
N GLY A 20 -15.09 -13.10 -4.41
CA GLY A 20 -14.37 -13.46 -3.19
C GLY A 20 -12.85 -13.50 -3.33
N MET A 21 -12.29 -12.78 -4.31
CA MET A 21 -10.87 -12.79 -4.63
C MET A 21 -10.09 -11.63 -3.99
N VAL A 22 -10.74 -10.74 -3.24
CA VAL A 22 -10.09 -9.54 -2.68
C VAL A 22 -10.04 -9.61 -1.17
N ASP A 23 -8.82 -9.78 -0.64
CA ASP A 23 -8.56 -9.68 0.80
C ASP A 23 -8.06 -8.29 1.23
N GLY A 24 -7.75 -7.42 0.25
CA GLY A 24 -7.32 -6.05 0.48
C GLY A 24 -7.00 -5.34 -0.83
N VAL A 25 -6.81 -4.02 -0.74
CA VAL A 25 -6.51 -3.18 -1.91
C VAL A 25 -5.30 -2.31 -1.61
N THR A 26 -4.40 -2.20 -2.57
CA THR A 26 -3.33 -1.20 -2.55
C THR A 26 -3.60 -0.14 -3.61
N THR A 27 -3.46 1.12 -3.22
CA THR A 27 -3.52 2.25 -4.14
C THR A 27 -2.23 3.05 -4.07
N ASN A 28 -2.08 3.96 -4.99
CA ASN A 28 -1.05 5.00 -4.93
C ASN A 28 -1.56 6.30 -5.58
N PRO A 29 -0.93 7.46 -5.29
CA PRO A 29 -1.37 8.75 -5.82
C PRO A 29 -1.44 8.80 -7.34
N SER A 30 -0.55 8.07 -8.05
CA SER A 30 -0.52 8.05 -9.52
C SER A 30 -1.71 7.30 -10.11
N LEU A 31 -2.13 6.19 -9.49
CA LEU A 31 -3.31 5.42 -9.91
C LEU A 31 -4.58 6.26 -9.73
N ILE A 32 -4.72 6.91 -8.57
CA ILE A 32 -5.90 7.74 -8.29
C ILE A 32 -5.92 8.98 -9.20
N LYS A 33 -4.77 9.62 -9.44
CA LYS A 33 -4.68 10.76 -10.36
C LYS A 33 -5.12 10.40 -11.79
N LYS A 34 -4.84 9.18 -12.26
CA LYS A 34 -5.29 8.70 -13.57
C LYS A 34 -6.82 8.59 -13.66
N SER A 35 -7.51 8.28 -12.57
CA SER A 35 -8.97 8.22 -12.54
C SER A 35 -9.63 9.61 -12.61
N GLY A 36 -8.87 10.70 -12.43
CA GLY A 36 -9.37 12.08 -12.42
C GLY A 36 -10.24 12.43 -11.22
N ARG A 37 -10.31 11.57 -10.21
CA ARG A 37 -11.15 11.73 -9.02
C ARG A 37 -10.34 12.16 -7.80
N ASP A 38 -11.04 12.65 -6.78
CA ASP A 38 -10.43 13.00 -5.48
C ASP A 38 -9.96 11.76 -4.72
N ILE A 39 -8.76 11.85 -4.13
CA ILE A 39 -8.12 10.74 -3.43
C ILE A 39 -8.93 10.26 -2.21
N ILE A 40 -9.55 11.18 -1.48
CA ILE A 40 -10.31 10.87 -0.27
C ILE A 40 -11.61 10.17 -0.65
N GLU A 41 -12.29 10.67 -1.69
CA GLU A 41 -13.54 10.07 -2.19
C GLU A 41 -13.31 8.64 -2.70
N VAL A 42 -12.30 8.43 -3.55
CA VAL A 42 -11.97 7.11 -4.10
C VAL A 42 -11.57 6.15 -2.98
N THR A 43 -10.72 6.59 -2.06
CA THR A 43 -10.30 5.75 -0.93
C THR A 43 -11.49 5.36 -0.05
N LYS A 44 -12.39 6.29 0.24
CA LYS A 44 -13.60 6.04 1.02
C LYS A 44 -14.52 5.03 0.32
N GLU A 45 -14.70 5.18 -0.99
CA GLU A 45 -15.51 4.25 -1.78
C GLU A 45 -14.91 2.84 -1.76
N ILE A 46 -13.60 2.69 -1.99
CA ILE A 46 -12.92 1.39 -1.91
C ILE A 46 -13.09 0.77 -0.52
N CYS A 47 -12.91 1.55 0.54
CA CYS A 47 -13.08 1.07 1.92
C CYS A 47 -14.52 0.61 2.24
N SER A 48 -15.51 1.10 1.50
CA SER A 48 -16.91 0.66 1.66
C SER A 48 -17.24 -0.65 0.92
N ILE A 49 -16.42 -1.01 -0.08
CA ILE A 49 -16.60 -2.22 -0.90
C ILE A 49 -15.82 -3.40 -0.29
N VAL A 50 -14.61 -3.14 0.22
CA VAL A 50 -13.68 -4.17 0.68
C VAL A 50 -13.59 -4.15 2.21
N ASP A 51 -13.85 -5.30 2.83
CA ASP A 51 -13.73 -5.44 4.29
C ASP A 51 -12.27 -5.46 4.76
N GLY A 52 -11.37 -5.90 3.91
CA GLY A 52 -9.95 -6.00 4.18
C GLY A 52 -9.21 -4.66 4.15
N PRO A 53 -7.90 -4.66 4.46
CA PRO A 53 -7.11 -3.44 4.51
C PRO A 53 -6.99 -2.75 3.16
N VAL A 54 -7.14 -1.42 3.17
CA VAL A 54 -6.98 -0.54 2.01
C VAL A 54 -5.79 0.38 2.24
N SER A 55 -4.76 0.24 1.42
CA SER A 55 -3.55 1.07 1.54
C SER A 55 -3.76 2.44 0.89
N ALA A 56 -3.63 3.50 1.70
CA ALA A 56 -3.65 4.89 1.27
C ALA A 56 -2.28 5.53 1.53
N GLU A 57 -1.64 6.06 0.49
CA GLU A 57 -0.26 6.53 0.53
C GLU A 57 -0.18 8.02 0.90
N VAL A 58 0.74 8.34 1.84
CA VAL A 58 1.11 9.72 2.15
C VAL A 58 1.94 10.32 1.00
N THR A 59 1.89 11.63 0.85
CA THR A 59 2.61 12.36 -0.21
C THR A 59 3.83 13.10 0.29
N SER A 60 3.91 13.36 1.59
CA SER A 60 5.04 14.03 2.23
C SER A 60 6.27 13.15 2.31
N THR A 61 7.45 13.79 2.48
CA THR A 61 8.75 13.12 2.58
C THR A 61 9.36 13.16 3.98
N GLU A 62 8.90 14.07 4.84
CA GLU A 62 9.39 14.27 6.21
C GLU A 62 8.53 13.50 7.22
N ALA A 63 9.12 12.93 8.25
CA ALA A 63 8.45 12.07 9.22
C ALA A 63 7.23 12.73 9.87
N ASP A 64 7.36 13.96 10.38
CA ASP A 64 6.30 14.64 11.12
C ASP A 64 5.08 14.93 10.21
N THR A 65 5.33 15.31 8.96
CA THR A 65 4.27 15.56 7.99
C THR A 65 3.62 14.26 7.51
N MET A 66 4.38 13.18 7.30
CA MET A 66 3.84 11.86 7.02
C MET A 66 2.93 11.35 8.14
N ILE A 67 3.33 11.54 9.41
CA ILE A 67 2.53 11.18 10.58
C ILE A 67 1.23 11.97 10.61
N ALA A 68 1.28 13.29 10.37
CA ALA A 68 0.10 14.14 10.33
C ALA A 68 -0.86 13.76 9.19
N GLU A 69 -0.34 13.45 8.01
CA GLU A 69 -1.14 12.92 6.88
C GLU A 69 -1.73 11.54 7.21
N GLY A 70 -0.92 10.63 7.76
CA GLY A 70 -1.35 9.30 8.16
C GLY A 70 -2.51 9.33 9.15
N ARG A 71 -2.43 10.19 10.18
CA ARG A 71 -3.52 10.39 11.14
C ARG A 71 -4.80 10.92 10.49
N LYS A 72 -4.69 11.73 9.44
CA LYS A 72 -5.87 12.17 8.66
C LYS A 72 -6.44 11.00 7.83
N LEU A 73 -5.58 10.21 7.17
CA LEU A 73 -6.03 9.09 6.36
C LEU A 73 -6.81 8.05 7.18
N VAL A 74 -6.36 7.71 8.38
CA VAL A 74 -7.05 6.72 9.22
C VAL A 74 -8.42 7.18 9.71
N THR A 75 -8.74 8.49 9.63
CA THR A 75 -10.09 8.98 9.93
C THR A 75 -11.10 8.71 8.83
N ILE A 76 -10.64 8.33 7.62
CA ILE A 76 -11.53 8.06 6.47
C ILE A 76 -12.33 6.77 6.70
N ALA A 77 -11.65 5.70 7.13
CA ALA A 77 -12.26 4.41 7.42
C ALA A 77 -11.38 3.56 8.35
N LYS A 78 -12.01 2.64 9.09
CA LYS A 78 -11.34 1.77 10.07
C LYS A 78 -10.36 0.76 9.46
N ASN A 79 -10.49 0.45 8.18
CA ASN A 79 -9.68 -0.52 7.44
C ASN A 79 -8.57 0.12 6.61
N ILE A 80 -8.23 1.39 6.86
CA ILE A 80 -7.08 2.05 6.23
C ILE A 80 -5.77 1.48 6.77
N ALA A 81 -4.86 1.14 5.85
CA ALA A 81 -3.45 0.93 6.11
C ALA A 81 -2.67 2.11 5.53
N VAL A 82 -2.04 2.91 6.39
CA VAL A 82 -1.25 4.07 5.95
C VAL A 82 -0.03 3.59 5.20
N LYS A 83 0.13 4.00 3.94
CA LYS A 83 1.28 3.59 3.12
C LYS A 83 2.36 4.67 3.17
N VAL A 84 3.56 4.28 3.59
CA VAL A 84 4.73 5.15 3.76
C VAL A 84 5.94 4.59 3.02
N PRO A 85 6.84 5.43 2.47
CA PRO A 85 8.04 4.97 1.78
C PRO A 85 9.07 4.37 2.76
N LEU A 86 9.89 3.43 2.30
CA LEU A 86 10.98 2.85 3.07
C LEU A 86 12.21 3.78 3.06
N THR A 87 12.08 4.91 3.76
CA THR A 87 13.13 5.88 4.07
C THR A 87 13.33 5.94 5.58
N TRP A 88 14.36 6.63 6.07
CA TRP A 88 14.52 6.84 7.51
C TRP A 88 13.31 7.55 8.13
N ASP A 89 12.77 8.56 7.45
CA ASP A 89 11.59 9.29 7.90
C ASP A 89 10.32 8.44 7.79
N GLY A 90 10.18 7.63 6.73
CA GLY A 90 9.09 6.67 6.61
C GLY A 90 9.12 5.59 7.69
N LEU A 91 10.30 5.11 8.10
CA LEU A 91 10.43 4.17 9.22
C LEU A 91 10.07 4.82 10.57
N ARG A 92 10.42 6.09 10.78
CA ARG A 92 9.97 6.86 11.96
C ARG A 92 8.46 7.02 11.98
N ALA A 93 7.87 7.39 10.84
CA ALA A 93 6.43 7.51 10.68
C ALA A 93 5.73 6.15 10.91
N CYS A 94 6.27 5.07 10.35
CA CYS A 94 5.79 3.71 10.57
C CYS A 94 5.76 3.35 12.05
N LYS A 95 6.87 3.56 12.76
CA LYS A 95 6.98 3.28 14.20
C LYS A 95 5.94 4.05 15.01
N THR A 96 5.75 5.33 14.73
CA THR A 96 4.80 6.18 15.46
C THR A 96 3.37 5.73 15.20
N LEU A 97 2.96 5.62 13.93
CA LEU A 97 1.60 5.24 13.56
C LEU A 97 1.24 3.82 14.03
N SER A 98 2.18 2.87 13.95
CA SER A 98 1.92 1.51 14.45
C SER A 98 1.81 1.47 15.99
N SER A 99 2.57 2.30 16.71
CA SER A 99 2.44 2.41 18.17
C SER A 99 1.11 3.03 18.61
N GLU A 100 0.46 3.79 17.74
CA GLU A 100 -0.89 4.34 17.92
C GLU A 100 -2.00 3.33 17.55
N GLY A 101 -1.62 2.12 17.12
CA GLY A 101 -2.56 1.03 16.77
C GLY A 101 -3.03 1.06 15.32
N HIS A 102 -2.43 1.89 14.46
CA HIS A 102 -2.79 1.97 13.05
C HIS A 102 -2.04 0.93 12.21
N MET A 103 -2.71 0.39 11.19
CA MET A 103 -2.05 -0.45 10.19
C MET A 103 -1.15 0.41 9.31
N VAL A 104 0.08 -0.08 9.06
CA VAL A 104 1.05 0.61 8.20
C VAL A 104 1.57 -0.35 7.14
N ASN A 105 1.57 0.11 5.88
CA ASN A 105 2.18 -0.56 4.73
C ASN A 105 3.45 0.18 4.32
N VAL A 106 4.62 -0.45 4.48
CA VAL A 106 5.89 0.15 4.06
C VAL A 106 6.19 -0.25 2.63
N THR A 107 6.22 0.73 1.73
CA THR A 107 6.45 0.55 0.29
C THR A 107 7.88 0.95 -0.12
N LEU A 108 8.22 0.79 -1.40
CA LEU A 108 9.56 1.03 -1.94
C LEU A 108 10.61 0.12 -1.27
N CYS A 109 10.24 -1.11 -1.04
CA CYS A 109 11.12 -2.13 -0.50
C CYS A 109 11.81 -2.89 -1.65
N PHE A 110 13.14 -2.82 -1.72
CA PHE A 110 13.94 -3.40 -2.80
C PHE A 110 14.86 -4.54 -2.34
N SER A 111 14.83 -4.91 -1.05
CA SER A 111 15.64 -6.00 -0.52
C SER A 111 15.05 -6.61 0.74
N ALA A 112 15.44 -7.86 1.04
CA ALA A 112 15.04 -8.54 2.28
C ALA A 112 15.52 -7.79 3.54
N ASN A 113 16.72 -7.19 3.51
CA ASN A 113 17.24 -6.41 4.64
C ASN A 113 16.37 -5.16 4.91
N GLN A 114 15.91 -4.50 3.85
CA GLN A 114 14.96 -3.38 3.97
C GLN A 114 13.63 -3.85 4.56
N ALA A 115 13.11 -5.01 4.11
CA ALA A 115 11.90 -5.59 4.67
C ALA A 115 12.03 -5.86 6.17
N LEU A 116 13.19 -6.36 6.62
CA LEU A 116 13.47 -6.59 8.03
C LEU A 116 13.43 -5.29 8.86
N LEU A 117 13.97 -4.18 8.32
CA LEU A 117 13.91 -2.87 8.97
C LEU A 117 12.46 -2.38 9.10
N ALA A 118 11.65 -2.54 8.05
CA ALA A 118 10.23 -2.18 8.08
C ALA A 118 9.46 -3.00 9.11
N ALA A 119 9.67 -4.32 9.15
CA ALA A 119 9.06 -5.20 10.17
C ALA A 119 9.48 -4.79 11.59
N LYS A 120 10.75 -4.46 11.81
CA LYS A 120 11.26 -3.96 13.09
C LYS A 120 10.64 -2.63 13.50
N ALA A 121 10.29 -1.77 12.55
CA ALA A 121 9.59 -0.52 12.80
C ALA A 121 8.08 -0.70 13.09
N GLY A 122 7.54 -1.91 12.97
CA GLY A 122 6.15 -2.22 13.27
C GLY A 122 5.22 -2.22 12.06
N ALA A 123 5.76 -2.36 10.84
CA ALA A 123 4.95 -2.47 9.64
C ALA A 123 3.98 -3.66 9.71
N THR A 124 2.71 -3.42 9.38
CA THR A 124 1.69 -4.47 9.22
C THR A 124 1.86 -5.17 7.88
N PHE A 125 2.22 -4.40 6.85
CA PHE A 125 2.44 -4.87 5.49
C PHE A 125 3.73 -4.29 4.93
N ILE A 126 4.32 -5.00 3.97
CA ILE A 126 5.49 -4.57 3.21
C ILE A 126 5.17 -4.79 1.74
N SER A 127 5.43 -3.78 0.91
CA SER A 127 5.24 -3.84 -0.54
C SER A 127 6.59 -3.88 -1.26
N PRO A 128 7.10 -5.09 -1.62
CA PRO A 128 8.32 -5.23 -2.39
C PRO A 128 8.15 -4.79 -3.84
N PHE A 129 9.16 -4.11 -4.39
CA PHE A 129 9.18 -3.63 -5.77
C PHE A 129 9.97 -4.59 -6.66
N ILE A 130 9.42 -5.76 -6.94
CA ILE A 130 10.09 -6.80 -7.73
C ILE A 130 10.17 -6.41 -9.21
N GLY A 131 9.08 -5.88 -9.80
CA GLY A 131 9.06 -5.47 -11.19
C GLY A 131 10.10 -4.40 -11.54
N ARG A 132 10.36 -3.45 -10.65
CA ARG A 132 11.41 -2.44 -10.85
C ARG A 132 12.82 -3.04 -10.85
N LEU A 133 13.06 -4.07 -10.07
CA LEU A 133 14.32 -4.81 -10.07
C LEU A 133 14.50 -5.61 -11.36
N ASP A 134 13.44 -6.20 -11.89
CA ASP A 134 13.44 -6.88 -13.19
C ASP A 134 13.70 -5.89 -14.34
N ASP A 135 13.03 -4.73 -14.33
CA ASP A 135 13.24 -3.67 -15.32
C ASP A 135 14.71 -3.19 -15.35
N CYS A 136 15.37 -3.18 -14.19
CA CYS A 136 16.79 -2.82 -14.06
C CYS A 136 17.74 -4.00 -14.33
N LEU A 137 17.24 -5.16 -14.74
CA LEU A 137 18.02 -6.39 -14.94
C LEU A 137 18.77 -6.87 -13.68
N LEU A 138 18.36 -6.43 -12.51
CA LEU A 138 18.90 -6.85 -11.23
C LEU A 138 18.15 -8.11 -10.76
N TYR A 139 18.66 -9.26 -11.13
CA TYR A 139 18.11 -10.55 -10.70
C TYR A 139 18.33 -10.78 -9.21
N THR A 140 17.34 -10.44 -8.41
CA THR A 140 17.34 -10.67 -6.96
C THR A 140 16.30 -11.70 -6.52
N SER A 141 15.43 -12.13 -7.42
CA SER A 141 14.35 -13.08 -7.15
C SER A 141 14.15 -14.01 -8.36
N PRO A 142 13.69 -15.25 -8.17
CA PRO A 142 13.23 -16.06 -9.30
C PRO A 142 12.14 -15.28 -10.06
N ARG A 143 12.23 -15.27 -11.39
CA ARG A 143 11.26 -14.59 -12.25
C ARG A 143 9.84 -14.95 -11.80
N PRO A 144 8.97 -13.96 -11.63
CA PRO A 144 7.57 -14.23 -11.43
C PRO A 144 7.08 -15.09 -12.60
N THR A 145 6.39 -16.17 -12.28
CA THR A 145 5.67 -16.94 -13.29
C THR A 145 4.66 -16.01 -13.98
N ARG A 146 4.30 -16.32 -15.23
CA ARG A 146 3.37 -15.52 -16.06
C ARG A 146 2.10 -15.03 -15.36
N LEU A 147 1.68 -15.70 -14.30
CA LEU A 147 0.51 -15.34 -13.48
C LEU A 147 0.70 -14.06 -12.65
N GLN A 148 1.95 -13.60 -12.45
CA GLN A 148 2.22 -12.33 -11.76
C GLN A 148 2.24 -11.11 -12.70
N GLN A 149 2.11 -11.32 -14.00
CA GLN A 149 1.98 -10.26 -15.00
C GLN A 149 0.53 -9.79 -15.21
N ILE A 150 -0.43 -10.26 -14.41
CA ILE A 150 -1.80 -9.76 -14.42
C ILE A 150 -1.96 -8.67 -13.35
N SER A 151 -1.01 -7.76 -13.26
CA SER A 151 -1.23 -6.44 -12.69
C SER A 151 -1.39 -5.48 -13.86
N TYR A 152 -2.61 -5.22 -14.23
CA TYR A 152 -2.98 -4.20 -15.19
C TYR A 152 -2.87 -2.82 -14.58
#